data_38b8e33efe2ba12fed526b3cb2d15f52
#
_entry.id   38b8e33efe2ba12fed526b3cb2d15f52
#
_cell.length_a   1.000
_cell.length_b   1.000
_cell.length_c   1.000
_cell.angle_alpha   90.00
_cell.angle_beta   90.00
_cell.angle_gamma   90.00
#
_symmetry.space_group_name_H-M   'P 1'
#
loop_
_entity.id
_entity.type
_entity.pdbx_description
1 polymer ?
#
loop_
_entity_poly.entity_id
_entity_poly.type
_entity_poly.pdbx_seq_one_letter_code
_entity_poly.pdbx_strand_id
1 'polypeptide(L)'
;MNYSIYKFEFLTGVHFGIGMLNETANTFQADQLFSALYIEALKMQMEEEFLDAVRSGRLLFSDAFPYMGQQYFVPKPMVYVEPVKKGVSEQKKAYKKLKFLPIDKMDDFLEGTLDPTEIDMKDFGKFQQETQAAVRREKEDTLPYRVGVFYFGEKSGLYILTAWEQEEDKQLLEELLESLSYTGIGGKK
;
A
#
# COMPACT_ATOMS: atom_id res chain seq x y z
N MET A 1 -6.36 23.84 0.29
CA MET A 1 -5.86 22.50 0.59
C MET A 1 -4.61 22.28 -0.23
N ASN A 2 -3.51 21.89 0.40
CA ASN A 2 -2.24 21.57 -0.24
C ASN A 2 -2.12 20.06 -0.37
N TYR A 3 -1.19 19.58 -1.22
CA TYR A 3 -1.02 18.16 -1.48
C TYR A 3 0.45 17.76 -1.35
N SER A 4 0.68 16.55 -0.84
CA SER A 4 2.00 15.93 -0.74
C SER A 4 1.94 14.46 -1.12
N ILE A 5 3.09 13.91 -1.52
CA ILE A 5 3.28 12.49 -1.79
C ILE A 5 4.35 11.98 -0.81
N TYR A 6 4.03 10.92 -0.09
CA TYR A 6 4.99 10.23 0.75
C TYR A 6 5.23 8.82 0.20
N LYS A 7 6.50 8.45 0.06
CA LYS A 7 6.94 7.13 -0.39
C LYS A 7 7.35 6.27 0.78
N PHE A 8 6.93 5.01 0.74
CA PHE A 8 7.38 3.98 1.67
C PHE A 8 8.34 3.04 0.94
N GLU A 9 9.57 2.98 1.40
CA GLU A 9 10.57 1.99 0.99
C GLU A 9 10.66 0.92 2.07
N PHE A 10 10.56 -0.34 1.66
CA PHE A 10 10.55 -1.47 2.58
C PHE A 10 11.87 -2.22 2.48
N LEU A 11 12.64 -2.21 3.56
CA LEU A 11 13.95 -2.86 3.62
C LEU A 11 13.86 -4.37 3.86
N THR A 12 12.71 -4.83 4.38
CA THR A 12 12.45 -6.23 4.71
C THR A 12 11.12 -6.67 4.11
N GLY A 13 10.83 -7.96 4.17
CA GLY A 13 9.52 -8.47 3.80
C GLY A 13 8.42 -7.92 4.71
N VAL A 14 7.25 -7.68 4.13
CA VAL A 14 6.07 -7.14 4.83
C VAL A 14 4.94 -8.16 4.84
N HIS A 15 4.11 -8.09 5.88
CA HIS A 15 2.87 -8.84 5.99
C HIS A 15 1.70 -7.88 6.17
N PHE A 16 0.96 -7.61 5.10
CA PHE A 16 -0.32 -6.90 5.17
C PHE A 16 -1.44 -7.94 5.18
N GLY A 17 -1.95 -8.25 6.37
CA GLY A 17 -2.93 -9.31 6.55
C GLY A 17 -4.24 -9.08 5.79
N ILE A 18 -4.71 -10.13 5.10
CA ILE A 18 -5.98 -10.14 4.35
C ILE A 18 -6.93 -11.25 4.83
N GLY A 19 -6.69 -11.77 6.01
CA GLY A 19 -7.49 -12.82 6.63
C GLY A 19 -6.62 -13.92 7.24
N MET A 20 -6.12 -14.84 6.43
CA MET A 20 -5.27 -15.92 6.93
C MET A 20 -3.80 -15.49 7.04
N LEU A 21 -3.10 -16.00 8.05
CA LEU A 21 -1.71 -15.61 8.31
C LEU A 21 -0.73 -15.99 7.18
N ASN A 22 -1.04 -17.02 6.41
CA ASN A 22 -0.23 -17.46 5.27
C ASN A 22 -0.50 -16.67 3.99
N GLU A 23 -1.39 -15.65 4.04
CA GLU A 23 -1.73 -14.78 2.93
C GLU A 23 -1.38 -13.33 3.28
N THR A 24 -0.88 -12.58 2.33
CA THR A 24 -0.56 -11.15 2.48
C THR A 24 -0.98 -10.37 1.25
N ALA A 25 -1.38 -9.12 1.42
CA ALA A 25 -1.45 -8.15 0.35
C ALA A 25 -0.06 -7.56 0.05
N ASN A 26 0.03 -6.84 -1.07
CA ASN A 26 1.20 -6.04 -1.44
C ASN A 26 0.91 -4.53 -1.39
N THR A 27 -0.25 -4.15 -0.91
CA THR A 27 -0.68 -2.76 -0.62
C THR A 27 -1.50 -2.75 0.66
N PHE A 28 -1.64 -1.60 1.28
CA PHE A 28 -2.51 -1.40 2.44
C PHE A 28 -3.51 -0.26 2.18
N GLN A 29 -4.62 -0.28 2.90
CA GLN A 29 -5.69 0.69 2.75
C GLN A 29 -5.52 1.86 3.72
N ALA A 30 -6.21 2.96 3.46
CA ALA A 30 -6.17 4.17 4.28
C ALA A 30 -6.59 3.93 5.75
N ASP A 31 -7.51 3.01 6.00
CA ASP A 31 -7.94 2.63 7.35
C ASP A 31 -6.86 1.89 8.15
N GLN A 32 -6.06 1.07 7.47
CA GLN A 32 -4.89 0.41 8.07
C GLN A 32 -3.80 1.44 8.41
N LEU A 33 -3.56 2.40 7.50
CA LEU A 33 -2.64 3.50 7.74
C LEU A 33 -3.13 4.37 8.91
N PHE A 34 -4.42 4.75 8.90
CA PHE A 34 -5.01 5.50 10.00
C PHE A 34 -4.80 4.81 11.34
N SER A 35 -5.07 3.51 11.40
CA SER A 35 -4.90 2.74 12.64
C SER A 35 -3.45 2.71 13.11
N ALA A 36 -2.51 2.58 12.18
CA ALA A 36 -1.08 2.61 12.49
C ALA A 36 -0.62 3.99 13.00
N LEU A 37 -1.01 5.05 12.29
CA LEU A 37 -0.70 6.44 12.70
C LEU A 37 -1.35 6.81 14.04
N TYR A 38 -2.58 6.34 14.29
CA TYR A 38 -3.25 6.59 15.57
C TYR A 38 -2.54 5.91 16.74
N ILE A 39 -1.99 4.72 16.54
CA ILE A 39 -1.15 4.06 17.55
C ILE A 39 0.12 4.88 17.85
N GLU A 40 0.75 5.45 16.83
CA GLU A 40 1.91 6.33 17.02
C GLU A 40 1.51 7.62 17.72
N ALA A 41 0.38 8.22 17.33
CA ALA A 41 -0.17 9.42 17.98
C ALA A 41 -0.44 9.17 19.48
N LEU A 42 -1.01 8.03 19.87
CA LEU A 42 -1.19 7.62 21.27
C LEU A 42 0.14 7.54 22.02
N LYS A 43 1.19 6.99 21.43
CA LYS A 43 2.51 6.90 22.05
C LYS A 43 3.16 8.27 22.27
N MET A 44 2.89 9.20 21.35
CA MET A 44 3.42 10.57 21.38
C MET A 44 2.52 11.55 22.14
N GLN A 45 1.34 11.12 22.64
CA GLN A 45 0.33 11.95 23.30
C GLN A 45 -0.23 13.06 22.39
N MET A 46 -0.37 12.76 21.09
CA MET A 46 -0.88 13.65 20.04
C MET A 46 -2.19 13.13 19.41
N GLU A 47 -2.86 12.18 20.05
CA GLU A 47 -4.04 11.51 19.51
C GLU A 47 -5.24 12.44 19.31
N GLU A 48 -5.43 13.42 20.20
CA GLU A 48 -6.53 14.38 20.08
C GLU A 48 -6.33 15.31 18.88
N GLU A 49 -5.11 15.81 18.67
CA GLU A 49 -4.75 16.65 17.54
C GLU A 49 -4.89 15.90 16.21
N PHE A 50 -4.40 14.66 16.17
CA PHE A 50 -4.51 13.82 14.97
C PHE A 50 -5.98 13.50 14.64
N LEU A 51 -6.79 13.13 15.63
CA LEU A 51 -8.21 12.85 15.43
C LEU A 51 -8.98 14.10 14.98
N ASP A 52 -8.69 15.26 15.54
CA ASP A 52 -9.33 16.52 15.15
C ASP A 52 -8.97 16.89 13.70
N ALA A 53 -7.71 16.80 13.31
CA ALA A 53 -7.26 17.08 11.95
C ALA A 53 -7.94 16.17 10.92
N VAL A 54 -8.06 14.86 11.20
CA VAL A 54 -8.70 13.90 10.30
C VAL A 54 -10.24 14.07 10.30
N ARG A 55 -10.87 14.20 11.44
CA ARG A 55 -12.35 14.34 11.54
C ARG A 55 -12.88 15.63 10.94
N SER A 56 -12.12 16.72 11.07
CA SER A 56 -12.49 18.00 10.46
C SER A 56 -12.22 18.05 8.94
N GLY A 57 -11.53 17.04 8.39
CA GLY A 57 -11.17 16.99 6.98
C GLY A 57 -9.97 17.87 6.61
N ARG A 58 -9.27 18.45 7.60
CA ARG A 58 -8.05 19.24 7.35
C ARG A 58 -6.88 18.38 6.91
N LEU A 59 -6.84 17.11 7.36
CA LEU A 59 -5.84 16.12 6.98
C LEU A 59 -6.54 14.92 6.33
N LEU A 60 -6.16 14.61 5.09
CA LEU A 60 -6.66 13.47 4.33
C LEU A 60 -5.49 12.68 3.78
N PHE A 61 -5.66 11.37 3.63
CA PHE A 61 -4.68 10.49 2.98
C PHE A 61 -5.38 9.36 2.24
N SER A 62 -4.74 8.92 1.16
CA SER A 62 -5.24 7.85 0.30
C SER A 62 -4.86 6.47 0.81
N ASP A 63 -5.41 5.45 0.15
CA ASP A 63 -4.79 4.13 0.13
C ASP A 63 -3.34 4.20 -0.36
N ALA A 64 -2.56 3.17 -0.05
CA ALA A 64 -1.21 3.06 -0.56
C ALA A 64 -1.19 2.43 -1.95
N PHE A 65 -0.54 3.11 -2.89
CA PHE A 65 -0.45 2.70 -4.28
C PHE A 65 0.99 2.30 -4.64
N PRO A 66 1.18 1.39 -5.61
CA PRO A 66 2.50 0.98 -6.04
C PRO A 66 3.28 2.08 -6.75
N TYR A 67 4.62 2.07 -6.59
CA TYR A 67 5.55 2.70 -7.51
C TYR A 67 6.72 1.77 -7.85
N MET A 68 7.32 1.95 -9.03
CA MET A 68 8.55 1.29 -9.47
C MET A 68 9.46 2.34 -10.12
N GLY A 69 10.59 2.63 -9.50
CA GLY A 69 11.49 3.71 -9.92
C GLY A 69 10.79 5.07 -9.93
N GLN A 70 10.59 5.61 -11.12
CA GLN A 70 9.87 6.88 -11.33
C GLN A 70 8.44 6.68 -11.81
N GLN A 71 8.00 5.44 -12.02
CA GLN A 71 6.67 5.13 -12.48
C GLN A 71 5.72 4.94 -11.29
N TYR A 72 4.65 5.72 -11.26
CA TYR A 72 3.59 5.66 -10.26
C TYR A 72 2.38 4.95 -10.84
N PHE A 73 1.75 4.14 -10.02
CA PHE A 73 0.57 3.36 -10.40
C PHE A 73 -0.63 3.82 -9.57
N VAL A 74 -1.80 3.81 -10.20
CA VAL A 74 -3.08 4.09 -9.55
C VAL A 74 -4.03 2.91 -9.75
N PRO A 75 -5.05 2.73 -8.90
CA PRO A 75 -6.06 1.70 -9.12
C PRO A 75 -6.72 1.86 -10.48
N LYS A 76 -6.91 0.74 -11.17
CA LYS A 76 -7.68 0.76 -12.43
C LYS A 76 -9.08 1.28 -12.16
N PRO A 77 -9.55 2.34 -12.86
CA PRO A 77 -10.89 2.87 -12.66
C PRO A 77 -11.97 1.82 -12.92
N MET A 78 -13.00 1.79 -12.09
CA MET A 78 -14.15 0.89 -12.23
C MET A 78 -15.20 1.47 -13.19
N VAL A 79 -14.74 1.91 -14.34
CA VAL A 79 -15.61 2.41 -15.42
C VAL A 79 -15.52 1.47 -16.62
N TYR A 80 -16.63 1.32 -17.32
CA TYR A 80 -16.62 0.58 -18.59
C TYR A 80 -16.11 1.51 -19.68
N VAL A 81 -15.06 1.09 -20.34
CA VAL A 81 -14.53 1.76 -21.54
C VAL A 81 -14.60 0.76 -22.71
N GLU A 82 -15.24 1.17 -23.80
CA GLU A 82 -15.35 0.34 -24.99
C GLU A 82 -13.98 0.32 -25.70
N PRO A 83 -13.37 -0.86 -25.90
CA PRO A 83 -12.08 -0.94 -26.56
C PRO A 83 -12.21 -0.60 -28.05
N VAL A 84 -11.34 0.27 -28.54
CA VAL A 84 -11.30 0.69 -29.97
C VAL A 84 -11.04 -0.51 -30.87
N LYS A 85 -10.26 -1.49 -30.42
CA LYS A 85 -10.00 -2.75 -31.12
C LYS A 85 -10.47 -3.93 -30.29
N LYS A 86 -11.20 -4.88 -30.91
CA LYS A 86 -11.56 -6.14 -30.25
C LYS A 86 -10.28 -6.91 -29.94
N GLY A 87 -9.84 -6.87 -28.70
CA GLY A 87 -8.66 -7.58 -28.24
C GLY A 87 -8.79 -9.10 -28.36
N VAL A 88 -7.65 -9.76 -28.55
CA VAL A 88 -7.52 -11.22 -28.51
C VAL A 88 -7.75 -11.76 -27.09
N SER A 89 -7.94 -13.07 -26.96
CA SER A 89 -8.26 -13.72 -25.68
C SER A 89 -7.23 -13.41 -24.57
N GLU A 90 -5.97 -13.27 -24.94
CA GLU A 90 -4.86 -12.99 -24.04
C GLU A 90 -4.94 -11.58 -23.43
N GLN A 91 -5.19 -10.57 -24.27
CA GLN A 91 -5.41 -9.19 -23.84
C GLN A 91 -6.62 -9.07 -22.90
N LYS A 92 -7.73 -9.78 -23.19
CA LYS A 92 -8.90 -9.81 -22.31
C LYS A 92 -8.60 -10.39 -20.92
N LYS A 93 -7.76 -11.45 -20.87
CA LYS A 93 -7.31 -12.05 -19.60
C LYS A 93 -6.39 -11.11 -18.83
N ALA A 94 -5.44 -10.46 -19.51
CA ALA A 94 -4.54 -9.48 -18.92
C ALA A 94 -5.35 -8.30 -18.34
N TYR A 95 -6.30 -7.74 -19.10
CA TYR A 95 -7.15 -6.64 -18.67
C TYR A 95 -7.98 -6.97 -17.42
N LYS A 96 -8.49 -8.21 -17.30
CA LYS A 96 -9.22 -8.65 -16.09
C LYS A 96 -8.33 -8.77 -14.86
N LYS A 97 -7.06 -9.12 -15.04
CA LYS A 97 -6.08 -9.26 -13.95
C LYS A 97 -5.47 -7.93 -13.52
N LEU A 98 -5.56 -6.93 -14.39
CA LEU A 98 -4.99 -5.62 -14.15
C LEU A 98 -5.70 -4.92 -12.97
N LYS A 99 -4.98 -4.73 -11.88
CA LYS A 99 -5.45 -4.03 -10.68
C LYS A 99 -5.02 -2.57 -10.65
N PHE A 100 -3.83 -2.30 -11.15
CA PHE A 100 -3.19 -0.99 -11.14
C PHE A 100 -2.77 -0.60 -12.55
N LEU A 101 -2.82 0.71 -12.83
CA LEU A 101 -2.40 1.32 -14.09
C LEU A 101 -1.25 2.30 -13.81
N PRO A 102 -0.23 2.34 -14.65
CA PRO A 102 0.68 3.47 -14.67
C PRO A 102 -0.09 4.76 -14.95
N ILE A 103 0.24 5.83 -14.24
CA ILE A 103 -0.46 7.13 -14.39
C ILE A 103 -0.37 7.64 -15.83
N ASP A 104 0.78 7.45 -16.48
CA ASP A 104 1.02 7.83 -17.87
C ASP A 104 0.19 7.04 -18.90
N LYS A 105 -0.42 5.93 -18.48
CA LYS A 105 -1.32 5.10 -19.29
C LYS A 105 -2.82 5.35 -19.01
N MET A 106 -3.14 6.35 -18.21
CA MET A 106 -4.54 6.63 -17.86
C MET A 106 -5.35 7.10 -19.07
N ASP A 107 -4.77 7.94 -19.93
CA ASP A 107 -5.44 8.42 -21.13
C ASP A 107 -5.68 7.27 -22.12
N ASP A 108 -4.69 6.42 -22.35
CA ASP A 108 -4.85 5.20 -23.18
C ASP A 108 -6.00 4.32 -22.66
N PHE A 109 -6.11 4.20 -21.32
CA PHE A 109 -7.20 3.46 -20.69
C PHE A 109 -8.56 4.11 -20.97
N LEU A 110 -8.71 5.42 -20.77
CA LEU A 110 -9.97 6.16 -20.93
C LEU A 110 -10.42 6.22 -22.39
N GLU A 111 -9.47 6.23 -23.33
CA GLU A 111 -9.72 6.20 -24.77
C GLU A 111 -9.98 4.79 -25.34
N GLY A 112 -9.81 3.75 -24.51
CA GLY A 112 -9.99 2.35 -24.94
C GLY A 112 -8.87 1.84 -25.88
N THR A 113 -7.71 2.48 -25.89
CA THR A 113 -6.53 2.12 -26.71
C THR A 113 -5.48 1.33 -25.94
N LEU A 114 -5.63 1.21 -24.62
CA LEU A 114 -4.66 0.53 -23.74
C LEU A 114 -4.42 -0.92 -24.16
N ASP A 115 -3.15 -1.29 -24.35
CA ASP A 115 -2.74 -2.69 -24.37
C ASP A 115 -2.30 -3.15 -22.96
N PRO A 116 -3.11 -3.96 -22.26
CA PRO A 116 -2.80 -4.40 -20.90
C PRO A 116 -1.63 -5.36 -20.81
N THR A 117 -1.12 -5.88 -21.94
CA THR A 117 0.03 -6.78 -21.98
C THR A 117 1.36 -6.03 -21.89
N GLU A 118 1.35 -4.71 -22.14
CA GLU A 118 2.52 -3.84 -21.97
C GLU A 118 2.79 -3.45 -20.51
N ILE A 119 1.80 -3.66 -19.64
CA ILE A 119 1.94 -3.32 -18.22
C ILE A 119 2.59 -4.50 -17.49
N ASP A 120 3.86 -4.35 -17.15
CA ASP A 120 4.62 -5.35 -16.43
C ASP A 120 4.90 -4.86 -14.97
N MET A 121 4.48 -5.67 -14.00
CA MET A 121 4.73 -5.45 -12.57
C MET A 121 5.59 -6.57 -11.96
N LYS A 122 6.34 -7.34 -12.76
CA LYS A 122 7.14 -8.45 -12.24
C LYS A 122 8.22 -7.98 -11.28
N ASP A 123 8.82 -6.82 -11.55
CA ASP A 123 9.88 -6.25 -10.74
C ASP A 123 9.35 -5.49 -9.51
N PHE A 124 8.03 -5.38 -9.36
CA PHE A 124 7.42 -4.75 -8.19
C PHE A 124 7.72 -5.52 -6.91
N GLY A 125 7.79 -6.85 -6.97
CA GLY A 125 8.14 -7.69 -5.83
C GLY A 125 7.62 -9.11 -5.97
N LYS A 126 7.79 -9.89 -4.91
CA LYS A 126 7.42 -11.30 -4.87
C LYS A 126 6.77 -11.71 -3.57
N PHE A 127 5.77 -12.58 -3.67
CA PHE A 127 5.17 -13.26 -2.52
C PHE A 127 6.03 -14.47 -2.12
N GLN A 128 6.22 -14.64 -0.83
CA GLN A 128 6.89 -15.80 -0.23
C GLN A 128 6.10 -16.29 0.98
N GLN A 129 6.28 -17.55 1.33
CA GLN A 129 5.81 -18.09 2.60
C GLN A 129 7.02 -18.38 3.48
N GLU A 130 7.03 -17.81 4.67
CA GLU A 130 8.03 -18.07 5.69
C GLU A 130 7.47 -19.02 6.74
N THR A 131 8.31 -19.92 7.23
CA THR A 131 7.98 -20.73 8.39
C THR A 131 8.55 -20.07 9.63
N GLN A 132 7.70 -19.73 10.56
CA GLN A 132 8.05 -19.20 11.87
C GLN A 132 7.66 -20.21 12.95
N ALA A 133 8.26 -20.08 14.11
CA ALA A 133 7.99 -20.96 15.25
C ALA A 133 7.75 -20.12 16.51
N ALA A 134 6.63 -20.37 17.18
CA ALA A 134 6.36 -19.77 18.47
C ALA A 134 7.17 -20.50 19.55
N VAL A 135 8.19 -19.84 20.09
CA VAL A 135 8.96 -20.38 21.24
C VAL A 135 8.20 -20.07 22.52
N ARG A 136 7.62 -21.09 23.15
CA ARG A 136 7.01 -20.99 24.48
C ARG A 136 8.05 -21.26 25.55
N ARG A 137 7.99 -20.52 26.67
CA ARG A 137 8.99 -20.61 27.75
C ARG A 137 8.96 -21.92 28.54
N GLU A 138 7.90 -22.72 28.44
CA GLU A 138 7.77 -24.00 29.16
C GLU A 138 7.58 -25.13 28.16
N LYS A 139 8.42 -26.12 28.23
CA LYS A 139 8.47 -27.50 27.72
C LYS A 139 7.43 -28.03 26.72
N GLU A 140 6.72 -27.14 26.01
CA GLU A 140 5.80 -27.54 24.94
C GLU A 140 6.54 -27.56 23.59
N ASP A 141 6.21 -28.51 22.76
CA ASP A 141 6.72 -28.61 21.39
C ASP A 141 6.44 -27.32 20.63
N THR A 142 7.49 -26.80 20.04
CA THR A 142 7.39 -25.59 19.20
C THR A 142 6.60 -25.91 17.93
N LEU A 143 5.41 -25.34 17.79
CA LEU A 143 4.59 -25.55 16.61
C LEU A 143 4.98 -24.55 15.52
N PRO A 144 5.48 -25.02 14.36
CA PRO A 144 5.77 -24.15 13.23
C PRO A 144 4.46 -23.67 12.59
N TYR A 145 4.44 -22.40 12.17
CA TYR A 145 3.34 -21.83 11.41
C TYR A 145 3.87 -21.05 10.19
N ARG A 146 3.03 -20.91 9.17
CA ARG A 146 3.41 -20.22 7.93
C ARG A 146 2.86 -18.82 7.92
N VAL A 147 3.71 -17.86 7.50
CA VAL A 147 3.37 -16.46 7.33
C VAL A 147 3.59 -16.09 5.87
N GLY A 148 2.57 -15.51 5.25
CA GLY A 148 2.70 -14.91 3.92
C GLY A 148 3.45 -13.59 4.03
N VAL A 149 4.48 -13.41 3.22
CA VAL A 149 5.32 -12.21 3.21
C VAL A 149 5.47 -11.72 1.79
N PHE A 150 5.41 -10.40 1.59
CA PHE A 150 5.71 -9.77 0.33
C PHE A 150 7.05 -9.02 0.42
N TYR A 151 7.95 -9.30 -0.51
CA TYR A 151 9.22 -8.60 -0.66
C TYR A 151 9.14 -7.68 -1.85
N PHE A 152 9.29 -6.38 -1.61
CA PHE A 152 9.37 -5.39 -2.68
C PHE A 152 10.64 -5.56 -3.50
N GLY A 153 10.56 -5.25 -4.79
CA GLY A 153 11.71 -5.24 -5.69
C GLY A 153 12.60 -4.02 -5.47
N GLU A 154 13.76 -4.03 -6.09
CA GLU A 154 14.68 -2.90 -6.05
C GLU A 154 14.01 -1.64 -6.61
N LYS A 155 14.12 -0.52 -5.89
CA LYS A 155 13.49 0.78 -6.22
C LYS A 155 11.97 0.71 -6.33
N SER A 156 11.33 -0.28 -5.73
CA SER A 156 9.88 -0.44 -5.68
C SER A 156 9.37 -0.23 -4.26
N GLY A 157 8.13 0.21 -4.14
CA GLY A 157 7.48 0.40 -2.86
C GLY A 157 6.06 0.92 -3.01
N LEU A 158 5.58 1.56 -1.97
CA LEU A 158 4.25 2.15 -1.94
C LEU A 158 4.34 3.67 -1.77
N TYR A 159 3.34 4.37 -2.24
CA TYR A 159 3.18 5.79 -1.97
C TYR A 159 1.74 6.10 -1.57
N ILE A 160 1.56 7.17 -0.81
CA ILE A 160 0.27 7.74 -0.48
C ILE A 160 0.19 9.17 -1.00
N LEU A 161 -1.02 9.58 -1.33
CA LEU A 161 -1.38 10.97 -1.56
C LEU A 161 -1.96 11.53 -0.28
N THR A 162 -1.54 12.71 0.11
CA THR A 162 -2.08 13.41 1.26
C THR A 162 -2.56 14.79 0.87
N ALA A 163 -3.59 15.27 1.56
CA ALA A 163 -4.06 16.64 1.45
C ALA A 163 -4.16 17.25 2.84
N TRP A 164 -3.72 18.50 2.98
CA TRP A 164 -3.66 19.20 4.26
C TRP A 164 -4.01 20.67 4.09
N GLU A 165 -4.56 21.29 5.10
CA GLU A 165 -4.94 22.71 5.10
C GLU A 165 -3.93 23.58 5.81
N GLN A 166 -3.45 23.17 6.98
CA GLN A 166 -2.53 23.91 7.84
C GLN A 166 -1.16 23.21 7.85
N GLU A 167 -0.08 24.00 7.94
CA GLU A 167 1.27 23.44 7.98
C GLU A 167 1.49 22.57 9.22
N GLU A 168 0.80 22.88 10.31
CA GLU A 168 0.81 22.09 11.55
C GLU A 168 0.25 20.68 11.33
N ASP A 169 -0.82 20.53 10.54
CA ASP A 169 -1.40 19.21 10.19
C ASP A 169 -0.40 18.36 9.38
N LYS A 170 0.37 19.01 8.49
CA LYS A 170 1.43 18.36 7.72
C LYS A 170 2.58 17.92 8.63
N GLN A 171 3.07 18.80 9.50
CA GLN A 171 4.14 18.49 10.44
C GLN A 171 3.75 17.34 11.37
N LEU A 172 2.53 17.37 11.91
CA LEU A 172 1.98 16.27 12.69
C LEU A 172 2.03 14.94 11.93
N LEU A 173 1.57 14.93 10.66
CA LEU A 173 1.63 13.73 9.84
C LEU A 173 3.08 13.25 9.62
N GLU A 174 4.00 14.17 9.34
CA GLU A 174 5.42 13.83 9.11
C GLU A 174 6.06 13.22 10.36
N GLU A 175 5.80 13.76 11.54
CA GLU A 175 6.28 13.21 12.82
C GLU A 175 5.72 11.80 13.07
N LEU A 176 4.42 11.59 12.80
CA LEU A 176 3.79 10.28 12.93
C LEU A 176 4.33 9.26 11.92
N LEU A 177 4.58 9.68 10.66
CA LEU A 177 5.18 8.82 9.64
C LEU A 177 6.63 8.47 9.98
N GLU A 178 7.39 9.41 10.53
CA GLU A 178 8.75 9.15 11.01
C GLU A 178 8.73 8.11 12.14
N SER A 179 7.89 8.28 13.15
CA SER A 179 7.72 7.30 14.23
C SER A 179 7.31 5.92 13.68
N LEU A 180 6.36 5.91 12.74
CA LEU A 180 5.89 4.68 12.09
C LEU A 180 7.01 3.98 11.31
N SER A 181 7.98 4.71 10.76
CA SER A 181 9.12 4.12 10.03
C SER A 181 9.98 3.20 10.90
N TYR A 182 10.04 3.45 12.20
CA TYR A 182 10.77 2.62 13.18
C TYR A 182 9.94 1.46 13.71
N THR A 183 8.62 1.61 13.78
CA THR A 183 7.72 0.61 14.37
C THR A 183 7.11 -0.32 13.35
N GLY A 184 6.93 0.14 12.12
CA GLY A 184 6.32 -0.59 11.00
C GLY A 184 4.79 -0.61 11.04
N ILE A 185 4.20 -0.91 9.89
CA ILE A 185 2.75 -1.10 9.74
C ILE A 185 2.43 -2.56 10.02
N GLY A 186 1.63 -2.81 11.05
CA GLY A 186 1.21 -4.15 11.43
C GLY A 186 1.87 -4.67 12.72
N GLY A 187 1.07 -5.29 13.54
CA GLY A 187 1.31 -5.46 14.97
C GLY A 187 2.26 -6.57 15.41
N LYS A 188 3.22 -7.04 14.61
CA LYS A 188 4.22 -8.01 15.09
C LYS A 188 5.58 -7.75 14.48
N LYS A 189 6.52 -7.43 15.37
CA LYS A 189 7.95 -7.56 15.13
C LYS A 189 8.34 -9.03 15.10
#